data_45e397c6c2532468bf707805bbe12520
#
_entry.id   45e397c6c2532468bf707805bbe12520
#
_cell.length_a   1.000
_cell.length_b   1.000
_cell.length_c   1.000
_cell.angle_alpha   90.00
_cell.angle_beta   90.00
_cell.angle_gamma   90.00
#
_symmetry.space_group_name_H-M   'P 1'
#
loop_
_entity.id
_entity.type
_entity.pdbx_description
1 polymer ?
#
loop_
_entity_poly.entity_id
_entity_poly.type
_entity_poly.pdbx_seq_one_letter_code
_entity_poly.pdbx_strand_id
1 'polypeptide(L)'
;MSSVSVNHRHEILLLPRHKRNTQTVIAGESAAIDEAVAKFAEMGKRAVKLAVSAAFHTKLMAGAAEKFKGEIAGFPFKAPNCDFYSNLYGRKLDDFSDMPSYLAAHICSPVKFVDELSAMQSAGIEAYVELGPGKVLTGLVKKFDRGANAMHIENAETLEKALAALKG
;
A
#
# COMPACT_ATOMS: atom_id res chain seq x y z
N MET A 1 28.71 16.54 -28.08
CA MET A 1 27.31 16.58 -27.63
C MET A 1 27.21 15.71 -26.38
N SER A 2 27.29 16.36 -25.21
CA SER A 2 27.28 15.68 -23.91
C SER A 2 25.85 15.38 -23.55
N SER A 3 25.48 14.10 -23.47
CA SER A 3 24.23 13.66 -22.95
C SER A 3 24.22 13.90 -21.43
N VAL A 4 23.49 14.92 -20.99
CA VAL A 4 23.18 15.10 -19.57
C VAL A 4 22.19 14.00 -19.20
N SER A 5 22.69 12.95 -18.55
CA SER A 5 21.83 11.97 -17.88
C SER A 5 21.20 12.65 -16.67
N VAL A 6 19.97 13.09 -16.81
CA VAL A 6 19.18 13.60 -15.67
C VAL A 6 18.81 12.37 -14.84
N ASN A 7 19.54 12.17 -13.76
CA ASN A 7 19.30 11.11 -12.81
C ASN A 7 18.08 11.51 -11.94
N HIS A 8 16.87 11.22 -12.42
CA HIS A 8 15.64 11.47 -11.67
C HIS A 8 15.60 10.53 -10.45
N ARG A 9 16.04 11.05 -9.32
CA ARG A 9 15.82 10.37 -8.04
C ARG A 9 14.36 10.55 -7.64
N HIS A 10 13.71 9.46 -7.31
CA HIS A 10 12.33 9.46 -6.81
C HIS A 10 12.35 9.12 -5.33
N GLU A 11 11.57 9.85 -4.55
CA GLU A 11 11.51 9.70 -3.09
C GLU A 11 10.08 9.60 -2.60
N ILE A 12 9.90 9.05 -1.40
CA ILE A 12 8.60 8.90 -0.75
C ILE A 12 8.63 9.65 0.58
N LEU A 13 7.59 10.42 0.85
CA LEU A 13 7.42 11.24 2.03
C LEU A 13 6.22 10.76 2.87
N LEU A 14 6.41 10.68 4.16
CA LEU A 14 5.42 10.27 5.14
C LEU A 14 4.85 11.50 5.85
N LEU A 15 3.52 11.68 5.81
CA LEU A 15 2.81 12.80 6.40
C LEU A 15 1.79 12.35 7.45
N PRO A 16 1.65 13.04 8.59
CA PRO A 16 0.53 12.84 9.51
C PRO A 16 -0.75 13.48 8.98
N ARG A 17 -1.89 12.80 9.04
CA ARG A 17 -3.19 13.34 8.62
C ARG A 17 -4.33 13.05 9.60
N HIS A 18 -5.47 13.77 9.41
CA HIS A 18 -6.60 13.97 10.32
C HIS A 18 -7.41 12.71 10.75
N LYS A 19 -7.89 12.79 11.99
CA LYS A 19 -8.89 11.99 12.75
C LYS A 19 -9.02 10.47 12.59
N ARG A 20 -8.86 9.85 11.42
CA ARG A 20 -8.79 8.39 11.20
C ARG A 20 -7.52 7.96 10.48
N ASN A 21 -6.83 8.87 9.80
CA ASN A 21 -5.60 8.64 9.07
C ASN A 21 -4.45 9.37 9.75
N THR A 22 -3.67 8.68 10.57
CA THR A 22 -2.55 9.28 11.30
C THR A 22 -1.30 9.45 10.43
N GLN A 23 -1.32 8.92 9.19
CA GLN A 23 -0.15 8.85 8.33
C GLN A 23 -0.56 8.87 6.86
N THR A 24 0.10 9.72 6.05
CA THR A 24 -0.07 9.75 4.59
C THR A 24 1.32 9.63 3.97
N VAL A 25 1.41 8.86 2.90
CA VAL A 25 2.62 8.72 2.09
C VAL A 25 2.37 9.45 0.78
N ILE A 26 3.32 10.30 0.37
CA ILE A 26 3.36 10.90 -0.96
C ILE A 26 4.66 10.50 -1.64
N ALA A 27 4.62 10.33 -2.95
CA ALA A 27 5.79 9.98 -3.74
C ALA A 27 5.89 10.88 -4.98
N GLY A 28 7.11 11.16 -5.42
CA GLY A 28 7.35 12.04 -6.55
C GLY A 28 8.83 12.20 -6.86
N GLU A 29 9.14 13.19 -7.69
CA GLU A 29 10.52 13.57 -7.97
C GLU A 29 11.19 14.16 -6.72
N SER A 30 12.50 13.92 -6.55
CA SER A 30 13.24 14.31 -5.35
C SER A 30 13.13 15.81 -5.03
N ALA A 31 13.23 16.67 -6.05
CA ALA A 31 13.11 18.12 -5.86
C ALA A 31 11.72 18.52 -5.32
N ALA A 32 10.65 17.90 -5.84
CA ALA A 32 9.29 18.17 -5.37
C ALA A 32 9.07 17.64 -3.94
N ILE A 33 9.69 16.52 -3.59
CA ILE A 33 9.66 16.00 -2.22
C ILE A 33 10.43 16.89 -1.25
N ASP A 34 11.60 17.44 -1.66
CA ASP A 34 12.36 18.39 -0.83
C ASP A 34 11.56 19.66 -0.55
N GLU A 35 10.91 20.21 -1.57
CA GLU A 35 10.01 21.36 -1.42
C GLU A 35 8.82 21.05 -0.49
N ALA A 36 8.22 19.86 -0.62
CA ALA A 36 7.14 19.44 0.25
C ALA A 36 7.60 19.31 1.71
N VAL A 37 8.78 18.72 1.97
CA VAL A 37 9.37 18.63 3.32
C VAL A 37 9.52 20.02 3.95
N ALA A 38 10.07 21.00 3.21
CA ALA A 38 10.24 22.36 3.68
C ALA A 38 8.88 23.00 4.04
N LYS A 39 7.90 22.93 3.14
CA LYS A 39 6.55 23.45 3.39
C LYS A 39 5.86 22.80 4.60
N PHE A 40 6.00 21.50 4.79
CA PHE A 40 5.44 20.83 5.97
C PHE A 40 6.14 21.24 7.26
N ALA A 41 7.45 21.46 7.24
CA ALA A 41 8.19 21.99 8.38
C ALA A 41 7.70 23.39 8.78
N GLU A 42 7.50 24.31 7.81
CA GLU A 42 6.92 25.64 8.04
C GLU A 42 5.51 25.58 8.66
N MET A 43 4.73 24.55 8.28
CA MET A 43 3.39 24.32 8.84
C MET A 43 3.42 23.60 10.20
N GLY A 44 4.60 23.38 10.80
CA GLY A 44 4.75 22.64 12.06
C GLY A 44 4.37 21.15 11.95
N LYS A 45 4.40 20.56 10.75
CA LYS A 45 4.08 19.15 10.51
C LYS A 45 5.36 18.35 10.36
N ARG A 46 5.39 17.17 10.96
CA ARG A 46 6.51 16.24 10.81
C ARG A 46 6.41 15.53 9.46
N ALA A 47 7.45 15.65 8.65
CA ALA A 47 7.61 14.91 7.40
C ALA A 47 8.92 14.11 7.48
N VAL A 48 8.89 12.86 7.01
CA VAL A 48 10.05 11.96 7.05
C VAL A 48 10.25 11.36 5.67
N LYS A 49 11.41 11.58 5.06
CA LYS A 49 11.79 10.90 3.82
C LYS A 49 12.03 9.42 4.11
N LEU A 50 11.48 8.56 3.26
CA LEU A 50 11.72 7.13 3.31
C LEU A 50 12.92 6.77 2.45
N ALA A 51 13.73 5.83 2.92
CA ALA A 51 14.89 5.30 2.21
C ALA A 51 14.45 4.30 1.12
N VAL A 52 13.77 4.79 0.09
CA VAL A 52 13.33 4.00 -1.07
C VAL A 52 13.88 4.61 -2.35
N SER A 53 14.18 3.76 -3.33
CA SER A 53 14.85 4.16 -4.58
C SER A 53 13.90 4.44 -5.74
N ALA A 54 12.60 4.26 -5.59
CA ALA A 54 11.62 4.43 -6.65
C ALA A 54 10.31 5.03 -6.13
N ALA A 55 9.65 5.83 -6.97
CA ALA A 55 8.35 6.45 -6.66
C ALA A 55 7.21 5.48 -6.96
N PHE A 56 7.18 4.34 -6.26
CA PHE A 56 6.08 3.38 -6.35
C PHE A 56 4.73 4.05 -6.16
N HIS A 57 3.71 3.51 -6.79
CA HIS A 57 2.34 3.99 -6.74
C HIS A 57 2.16 5.41 -7.33
N THR A 58 3.00 5.80 -8.29
CA THR A 58 2.88 7.05 -9.06
C THR A 58 3.01 6.78 -10.56
N LYS A 59 2.59 7.77 -11.37
CA LYS A 59 2.75 7.74 -12.84
C LYS A 59 4.21 7.63 -13.30
N LEU A 60 5.18 7.93 -12.46
CA LEU A 60 6.61 7.79 -12.74
C LEU A 60 7.02 6.32 -12.95
N MET A 61 6.20 5.38 -12.48
CA MET A 61 6.39 3.94 -12.67
C MET A 61 5.76 3.39 -13.97
N ALA A 62 5.16 4.24 -14.83
CA ALA A 62 4.40 3.79 -16.00
C ALA A 62 5.20 2.88 -16.94
N GLY A 63 6.47 3.23 -17.24
CA GLY A 63 7.31 2.38 -18.10
C GLY A 63 7.61 1.00 -17.50
N ALA A 64 7.81 0.92 -16.17
CA ALA A 64 7.99 -0.34 -15.47
C ALA A 64 6.68 -1.16 -15.44
N ALA A 65 5.55 -0.49 -15.24
CA ALA A 65 4.23 -1.12 -15.23
C ALA A 65 3.87 -1.73 -16.58
N GLU A 66 4.11 -1.03 -17.70
CA GLU A 66 3.87 -1.57 -19.05
C GLU A 66 4.76 -2.77 -19.36
N LYS A 67 6.04 -2.69 -19.00
CA LYS A 67 6.93 -3.84 -19.14
C LYS A 67 6.45 -5.04 -18.33
N PHE A 68 6.11 -4.82 -17.07
CA PHE A 68 5.55 -5.86 -16.18
C PHE A 68 4.27 -6.49 -16.75
N LYS A 69 3.34 -5.66 -17.25
CA LYS A 69 2.12 -6.12 -17.91
C LYS A 69 2.44 -7.09 -19.07
N GLY A 70 3.42 -6.74 -19.92
CA GLY A 70 3.85 -7.60 -21.02
C GLY A 70 4.43 -8.93 -20.55
N GLU A 71 5.26 -8.92 -19.52
CA GLU A 71 5.88 -10.12 -18.95
C GLU A 71 4.85 -11.12 -18.36
N ILE A 72 3.76 -10.61 -17.80
CA ILE A 72 2.72 -11.45 -17.17
C ILE A 72 1.50 -11.70 -18.07
N ALA A 73 1.45 -11.17 -19.29
CA ALA A 73 0.30 -11.28 -20.19
C ALA A 73 -0.13 -12.73 -20.49
N GLY A 74 0.84 -13.65 -20.55
CA GLY A 74 0.58 -15.09 -20.77
C GLY A 74 0.34 -15.89 -19.51
N PHE A 75 0.29 -15.28 -18.33
CA PHE A 75 0.11 -16.00 -17.07
C PHE A 75 -1.36 -16.40 -16.88
N PRO A 76 -1.65 -17.65 -16.47
CA PRO A 76 -3.02 -18.14 -16.30
C PRO A 76 -3.62 -17.65 -14.97
N PHE A 77 -4.03 -16.41 -14.90
CA PHE A 77 -4.73 -15.88 -13.73
C PHE A 77 -6.10 -16.53 -13.56
N LYS A 78 -6.47 -16.79 -12.32
CA LYS A 78 -7.78 -17.33 -11.94
C LYS A 78 -8.41 -16.44 -10.89
N ALA A 79 -9.73 -16.34 -10.90
CA ALA A 79 -10.46 -15.70 -9.81
C ALA A 79 -10.18 -16.45 -8.49
N PRO A 80 -10.00 -15.75 -7.37
CA PRO A 80 -9.83 -16.38 -6.07
C PRO A 80 -11.14 -17.06 -5.63
N ASN A 81 -11.03 -18.02 -4.72
CA ASN A 81 -12.17 -18.72 -4.10
C ASN A 81 -12.67 -18.00 -2.83
N CYS A 82 -12.17 -16.82 -2.54
CA CYS A 82 -12.57 -15.96 -1.44
C CYS A 82 -12.66 -14.51 -1.91
N ASP A 83 -13.29 -13.67 -1.13
CA ASP A 83 -13.39 -12.25 -1.44
C ASP A 83 -12.00 -11.61 -1.45
N PHE A 84 -11.71 -10.88 -2.52
CA PHE A 84 -10.47 -10.14 -2.70
C PHE A 84 -10.76 -8.64 -2.64
N TYR A 85 -10.12 -7.95 -1.71
CA TYR A 85 -10.20 -6.50 -1.59
C TYR A 85 -8.97 -5.86 -2.21
N SER A 86 -9.20 -4.78 -2.96
CA SER A 86 -8.21 -4.16 -3.82
C SER A 86 -7.70 -2.84 -3.27
N ASN A 87 -6.41 -2.74 -3.04
CA ASN A 87 -5.72 -1.48 -2.73
C ASN A 87 -5.87 -0.42 -3.83
N LEU A 88 -6.01 -0.84 -5.10
CA LEU A 88 -6.19 0.06 -6.24
C LEU A 88 -7.54 0.74 -6.19
N TYR A 89 -8.61 -0.01 -5.89
CA TYR A 89 -9.97 0.51 -5.89
C TYR A 89 -10.49 0.87 -4.50
N GLY A 90 -9.86 0.38 -3.43
CA GLY A 90 -10.30 0.59 -2.04
C GLY A 90 -11.62 -0.15 -1.73
N ARG A 91 -11.89 -1.26 -2.42
CA ARG A 91 -13.11 -2.06 -2.29
C ARG A 91 -12.90 -3.48 -2.79
N LYS A 92 -13.90 -4.33 -2.62
CA LYS A 92 -13.92 -5.66 -3.23
C LYS A 92 -13.75 -5.57 -4.74
N LEU A 93 -12.94 -6.48 -5.30
CA LEU A 93 -12.76 -6.67 -6.73
C LEU A 93 -13.64 -7.83 -7.17
N ASP A 94 -14.48 -7.58 -8.17
CA ASP A 94 -15.43 -8.56 -8.69
C ASP A 94 -15.05 -9.06 -10.09
N ASP A 95 -14.21 -8.32 -10.81
CA ASP A 95 -13.76 -8.66 -12.16
C ASP A 95 -12.27 -9.01 -12.17
N PHE A 96 -11.96 -10.23 -12.57
CA PHE A 96 -10.61 -10.78 -12.70
C PHE A 96 -10.22 -11.10 -14.15
N SER A 97 -10.97 -10.59 -15.13
CA SER A 97 -10.78 -10.92 -16.56
C SER A 97 -9.50 -10.36 -17.16
N ASP A 98 -9.01 -9.21 -16.65
CA ASP A 98 -7.77 -8.58 -17.11
C ASP A 98 -6.82 -8.27 -15.93
N MET A 99 -6.30 -9.32 -15.32
CA MET A 99 -5.34 -9.20 -14.22
C MET A 99 -4.01 -8.55 -14.61
N PRO A 100 -3.46 -8.75 -15.82
CA PRO A 100 -2.25 -8.03 -16.23
C PRO A 100 -2.42 -6.50 -16.22
N SER A 101 -3.52 -5.98 -16.76
CA SER A 101 -3.81 -4.54 -16.71
C SER A 101 -4.08 -4.04 -15.29
N TYR A 102 -4.81 -4.81 -14.49
CA TYR A 102 -5.07 -4.49 -13.08
C TYR A 102 -3.77 -4.36 -12.28
N LEU A 103 -2.86 -5.34 -12.38
CA LEU A 103 -1.60 -5.36 -11.65
C LEU A 103 -0.65 -4.24 -12.11
N ALA A 104 -0.61 -3.94 -13.41
CA ALA A 104 0.14 -2.81 -13.94
C ALA A 104 -0.40 -1.47 -13.42
N ALA A 105 -1.71 -1.29 -13.42
CA ALA A 105 -2.37 -0.10 -12.87
C ALA A 105 -2.07 0.07 -11.37
N HIS A 106 -1.99 -1.02 -10.61
CA HIS A 106 -1.65 -0.99 -9.19
C HIS A 106 -0.24 -0.43 -8.93
N ILE A 107 0.75 -0.73 -9.79
CA ILE A 107 2.12 -0.19 -9.70
C ILE A 107 2.14 1.34 -9.82
N CYS A 108 1.25 1.91 -10.64
CA CYS A 108 1.22 3.34 -10.97
C CYS A 108 0.20 4.16 -10.17
N SER A 109 -0.63 3.52 -9.35
CA SER A 109 -1.77 4.18 -8.68
C SER A 109 -1.60 4.24 -7.17
N PRO A 110 -2.16 5.26 -6.51
CA PRO A 110 -2.15 5.35 -5.06
C PRO A 110 -2.80 4.14 -4.38
N VAL A 111 -2.24 3.73 -3.25
CA VAL A 111 -2.80 2.67 -2.39
C VAL A 111 -3.94 3.24 -1.55
N LYS A 112 -5.15 2.71 -1.71
CA LYS A 112 -6.38 3.13 -1.01
C LYS A 112 -6.68 2.26 0.20
N PHE A 113 -5.68 1.98 1.03
CA PHE A 113 -5.79 1.02 2.14
C PHE A 113 -6.85 1.40 3.18
N VAL A 114 -7.07 2.68 3.43
CA VAL A 114 -8.12 3.15 4.37
C VAL A 114 -9.52 2.88 3.82
N ASP A 115 -9.72 3.10 2.51
CA ASP A 115 -11.00 2.83 1.85
C ASP A 115 -11.26 1.32 1.82
N GLU A 116 -10.22 0.52 1.57
CA GLU A 116 -10.26 -0.94 1.61
C GLU A 116 -10.65 -1.46 3.00
N LEU A 117 -10.02 -0.98 4.06
CA LEU A 117 -10.38 -1.34 5.44
C LEU A 117 -11.82 -0.92 5.78
N SER A 118 -12.25 0.26 5.30
CA SER A 118 -13.63 0.73 5.50
C SER A 118 -14.63 -0.19 4.78
N ALA A 119 -14.30 -0.65 3.57
CA ALA A 119 -15.14 -1.57 2.81
C ALA A 119 -15.22 -2.95 3.49
N MET A 120 -14.08 -3.47 3.98
CA MET A 120 -14.02 -4.73 4.76
C MET A 120 -14.87 -4.64 6.03
N GLN A 121 -14.74 -3.56 6.80
CA GLN A 121 -15.53 -3.33 8.01
C GLN A 121 -17.02 -3.26 7.70
N SER A 122 -17.40 -2.59 6.61
CA SER A 122 -18.80 -2.50 6.16
C SER A 122 -19.36 -3.85 5.69
N ALA A 123 -18.49 -4.75 5.24
CA ALA A 123 -18.83 -6.14 4.87
C ALA A 123 -18.88 -7.10 6.08
N GLY A 124 -18.67 -6.61 7.31
CA GLY A 124 -18.74 -7.41 8.52
C GLY A 124 -17.46 -8.19 8.83
N ILE A 125 -16.32 -7.79 8.27
CA ILE A 125 -15.02 -8.39 8.63
C ILE A 125 -14.64 -7.92 10.05
N GLU A 126 -14.50 -8.86 10.97
CA GLU A 126 -14.25 -8.60 12.39
C GLU A 126 -12.80 -8.87 12.81
N ALA A 127 -12.07 -9.69 12.07
CA ALA A 127 -10.69 -10.06 12.38
C ALA A 127 -9.77 -9.86 11.18
N TYR A 128 -8.56 -9.38 11.44
CA TYR A 128 -7.51 -9.13 10.44
C TYR A 128 -6.26 -9.89 10.81
N VAL A 129 -5.74 -10.69 9.89
CA VAL A 129 -4.53 -11.49 10.10
C VAL A 129 -3.50 -11.14 9.03
N GLU A 130 -2.41 -10.48 9.42
CA GLU A 130 -1.28 -10.24 8.55
C GLU A 130 -0.40 -11.50 8.49
N LEU A 131 -0.16 -12.01 7.28
CA LEU A 131 0.68 -13.18 7.05
C LEU A 131 2.02 -12.74 6.43
N GLY A 132 3.13 -13.07 7.09
CA GLY A 132 4.47 -12.77 6.60
C GLY A 132 5.35 -12.09 7.64
N PRO A 133 6.59 -11.72 7.27
CA PRO A 133 7.54 -11.12 8.20
C PRO A 133 7.11 -9.71 8.66
N GLY A 134 7.15 -9.48 9.95
CA GLY A 134 6.81 -8.20 10.56
C GLY A 134 5.32 -8.01 10.84
N LYS A 135 4.95 -6.77 11.17
CA LYS A 135 3.60 -6.40 11.65
C LYS A 135 3.17 -5.00 11.20
N VAL A 136 3.56 -4.61 10.01
CA VAL A 136 3.30 -3.25 9.49
C VAL A 136 1.81 -3.04 9.22
N LEU A 137 1.16 -3.99 8.52
CA LEU A 137 -0.26 -3.90 8.20
C LEU A 137 -1.12 -4.01 9.46
N THR A 138 -0.77 -4.90 10.38
CA THR A 138 -1.40 -5.00 11.71
C THR A 138 -1.36 -3.64 12.44
N GLY A 139 -0.21 -2.96 12.38
CA GLY A 139 -0.07 -1.62 12.94
C GLY A 139 -0.94 -0.57 12.25
N LEU A 140 -1.12 -0.66 10.94
CA LEU A 140 -1.99 0.24 10.16
C LEU A 140 -3.47 -0.01 10.47
N VAL A 141 -3.89 -1.27 10.57
CA VAL A 141 -5.27 -1.64 10.97
C VAL A 141 -5.58 -1.07 12.36
N LYS A 142 -4.70 -1.25 13.34
CA LYS A 142 -4.88 -0.69 14.71
C LYS A 142 -4.84 0.83 14.76
N LYS A 143 -4.19 1.51 13.80
CA LYS A 143 -4.28 2.97 13.66
C LYS A 143 -5.60 3.41 13.04
N PHE A 144 -6.13 2.63 12.12
CA PHE A 144 -7.43 2.87 11.51
C PHE A 144 -8.58 2.66 12.52
N ASP A 145 -8.54 1.54 13.23
CA ASP A 145 -9.48 1.20 14.30
C ASP A 145 -8.73 0.58 15.49
N ARG A 146 -8.72 1.30 16.64
CA ARG A 146 -8.05 0.84 17.87
C ARG A 146 -8.70 -0.40 18.49
N GLY A 147 -9.97 -0.61 18.21
CA GLY A 147 -10.74 -1.77 18.67
C GLY A 147 -10.63 -3.00 17.76
N ALA A 148 -10.00 -2.86 16.59
CA ALA A 148 -9.90 -3.94 15.64
C ALA A 148 -9.16 -5.15 16.19
N ASN A 149 -9.73 -6.35 16.00
CA ASN A 149 -9.07 -7.61 16.25
C ASN A 149 -8.03 -7.87 15.15
N ALA A 150 -6.82 -7.34 15.33
CA ALA A 150 -5.74 -7.43 14.33
C ALA A 150 -4.52 -8.12 14.92
N MET A 151 -4.04 -9.15 14.23
CA MET A 151 -2.92 -9.99 14.62
C MET A 151 -1.99 -10.24 13.43
N HIS A 152 -0.80 -10.79 13.68
CA HIS A 152 0.16 -11.17 12.64
C HIS A 152 0.69 -12.57 12.88
N ILE A 153 1.09 -13.22 11.81
CA ILE A 153 1.69 -14.57 11.81
C ILE A 153 2.96 -14.51 10.98
N GLU A 154 4.11 -14.57 11.67
CA GLU A 154 5.43 -14.60 11.03
C GLU A 154 6.27 -15.83 11.43
N ASN A 155 5.83 -16.58 12.46
CA ASN A 155 6.50 -17.76 12.96
C ASN A 155 5.51 -18.67 13.72
N ALA A 156 5.96 -19.82 14.20
CA ALA A 156 5.12 -20.79 14.92
C ALA A 156 4.47 -20.21 16.17
N GLU A 157 5.21 -19.40 16.95
CA GLU A 157 4.69 -18.78 18.19
C GLU A 157 3.53 -17.82 17.89
N THR A 158 3.67 -16.96 16.88
CA THR A 158 2.61 -16.03 16.47
C THR A 158 1.44 -16.73 15.83
N LEU A 159 1.65 -17.87 15.14
CA LEU A 159 0.57 -18.73 14.64
C LEU A 159 -0.26 -19.29 15.79
N GLU A 160 0.37 -19.87 16.81
CA GLU A 160 -0.35 -20.42 17.99
C GLU A 160 -1.18 -19.35 18.69
N LYS A 161 -0.62 -18.14 18.87
CA LYS A 161 -1.33 -17.00 19.46
C LYS A 161 -2.55 -16.58 18.62
N ALA A 162 -2.38 -16.50 17.30
CA ALA A 162 -3.48 -16.13 16.40
C ALA A 162 -4.58 -17.21 16.41
N LEU A 163 -4.23 -18.49 16.37
CA LEU A 163 -5.20 -19.59 16.45
C LEU A 163 -5.98 -19.60 17.77
N ALA A 164 -5.30 -19.32 18.88
CA ALA A 164 -5.97 -19.19 20.18
C ALA A 164 -6.97 -18.03 20.20
N ALA A 165 -6.59 -16.88 19.63
CA ALA A 165 -7.45 -15.69 19.57
C ALA A 165 -8.66 -15.83 18.62
N LEU A 166 -8.57 -16.69 17.60
CA LEU A 166 -9.67 -16.94 16.64
C LEU A 166 -10.65 -18.02 17.09
N LYS A 167 -10.27 -18.84 18.08
CA LYS A 167 -11.10 -19.93 18.62
C LYS A 167 -11.94 -19.54 19.83
N GLY A 168 -11.59 -18.43 20.47
CA GLY A 168 -12.33 -17.88 21.64
C GLY A 168 -13.37 -16.92 21.24
#